data_def9c8f0ad82aa176da803397a2742d0
#
_entry.id   def9c8f0ad82aa176da803397a2742d0
#
_cell.length_a   1.000
_cell.length_b   1.000
_cell.length_c   1.000
_cell.angle_alpha   90.00
_cell.angle_beta   90.00
_cell.angle_gamma   90.00
#
_symmetry.space_group_name_H-M   'P 1'
#
loop_
_entity.id
_entity.type
_entity.pdbx_description
1 polymer ?
#
loop_
_entity_poly.entity_id
_entity_poly.type
_entity_poly.pdbx_seq_one_letter_code
_entity_poly.pdbx_strand_id
1 'polypeptide(L)'
;MSAATPRVVVDPITRIEGHLRIEAETDADNRIVNAYSAGTMVRGIEIILRGRDPRDAWAFAQRICGVCTLVHGIASVRAVENALDYKIPPNAQLIRNLMIAAQYVHDHVMHFYHLHALDWVDVVSALKADP
;
A
#
# COMPACT_ATOMS: atom_id res chain seq x y z
N MET A 1 18.49 35.76 -8.40
CA MET A 1 18.64 34.36 -7.97
C MET A 1 17.39 34.06 -7.18
N SER A 2 16.50 33.17 -7.67
CA SER A 2 15.31 32.75 -6.92
C SER A 2 15.81 31.99 -5.69
N ALA A 3 15.39 32.39 -4.50
CA ALA A 3 15.66 31.64 -3.28
C ALA A 3 15.06 30.24 -3.46
N ALA A 4 15.84 29.21 -3.17
CA ALA A 4 15.34 27.86 -3.21
C ALA A 4 14.17 27.70 -2.22
N THR A 5 13.03 27.22 -2.70
CA THR A 5 11.87 26.94 -1.86
C THR A 5 12.27 25.92 -0.79
N PRO A 6 12.00 26.19 0.51
CA PRO A 6 12.31 25.21 1.56
C PRO A 6 11.63 23.87 1.26
N ARG A 7 12.39 22.78 1.37
CA ARG A 7 11.93 21.42 1.06
C ARG A 7 12.04 20.54 2.29
N VAL A 8 10.92 19.98 2.70
CA VAL A 8 10.83 18.99 3.79
C VAL A 8 10.75 17.61 3.16
N VAL A 9 11.58 16.69 3.62
CA VAL A 9 11.64 15.31 3.13
C VAL A 9 11.41 14.37 4.29
N VAL A 10 10.45 13.45 4.13
CA VAL A 10 10.20 12.35 5.06
C VAL A 10 10.44 11.04 4.30
N ASP A 11 11.49 10.32 4.67
CA ASP A 11 11.92 9.10 4.03
C ASP A 11 12.64 8.18 5.05
N PRO A 12 12.08 7.02 5.34
CA PRO A 12 10.79 6.50 4.91
C PRO A 12 9.62 7.07 5.71
N ILE A 13 8.41 6.99 5.14
CA ILE A 13 7.17 7.11 5.90
C ILE A 13 7.02 5.87 6.79
N THR A 14 6.68 6.09 8.06
CA THR A 14 6.48 5.01 9.05
C THR A 14 5.02 4.61 9.18
N ARG A 15 4.74 3.52 9.89
CA ARG A 15 3.39 2.97 10.15
C ARG A 15 2.64 2.52 8.90
N ILE A 16 3.36 2.21 7.84
CA ILE A 16 2.83 1.68 6.58
C ILE A 16 3.54 0.38 6.23
N GLU A 17 2.95 -0.39 5.33
CA GLU A 17 3.64 -1.47 4.63
C GLU A 17 4.23 -0.94 3.32
N GLY A 18 5.50 -1.30 3.04
CA GLY A 18 6.23 -0.86 1.86
C GLY A 18 7.10 0.37 2.11
N HIS A 19 7.63 0.93 1.01
CA HIS A 19 8.61 2.01 1.04
C HIS A 19 8.04 3.25 0.36
N LEU A 20 7.74 4.26 1.15
CA LEU A 20 7.18 5.53 0.69
C LEU A 20 8.05 6.69 1.15
N ARG A 21 8.33 7.61 0.25
CA ARG A 21 8.95 8.90 0.50
C ARG A 21 7.97 10.01 0.16
N ILE A 22 7.86 10.99 1.04
CA ILE A 22 7.08 12.21 0.83
C ILE A 22 8.01 13.41 0.86
N GLU A 23 7.82 14.32 -0.07
CA GLU A 23 8.52 15.59 -0.13
C GLU A 23 7.51 16.72 -0.24
N ALA A 24 7.70 17.79 0.52
CA ALA A 24 6.85 18.96 0.49
C ALA A 24 7.71 20.23 0.30
N GLU A 25 7.26 21.12 -0.56
CA GLU A 25 7.81 22.46 -0.72
C GLU A 25 6.91 23.45 0.01
N THR A 26 7.50 24.34 0.81
CA THR A 26 6.75 25.30 1.61
C THR A 26 7.10 26.73 1.23
N ASP A 27 6.14 27.65 1.35
CA ASP A 27 6.35 29.08 1.22
C ASP A 27 6.96 29.65 2.52
N ALA A 28 7.11 30.97 2.55
CA ALA A 28 7.64 31.70 3.69
C ALA A 28 6.75 31.60 4.96
N ASP A 29 5.47 31.30 4.78
CA ASP A 29 4.49 31.13 5.86
C ASP A 29 4.34 29.67 6.30
N ASN A 30 5.24 28.77 5.85
CA ASN A 30 5.20 27.32 6.09
C ASN A 30 3.95 26.62 5.51
N ARG A 31 3.30 27.20 4.51
CA ARG A 31 2.22 26.53 3.80
C ARG A 31 2.78 25.65 2.70
N ILE A 32 2.24 24.45 2.54
CA ILE A 32 2.63 23.55 1.46
C ILE A 32 2.14 24.11 0.13
N VAL A 33 3.08 24.44 -0.76
CA VAL A 33 2.81 24.93 -2.12
C VAL A 33 2.93 23.83 -3.17
N ASN A 34 3.70 22.77 -2.85
CA ASN A 34 3.82 21.61 -3.71
C ASN A 34 4.15 20.36 -2.87
N ALA A 35 3.72 19.19 -3.33
CA ALA A 35 4.00 17.93 -2.66
C ALA A 35 4.21 16.80 -3.66
N TYR A 36 5.13 15.89 -3.32
CA TYR A 36 5.47 14.73 -4.13
C TYR A 36 5.46 13.47 -3.28
N SER A 37 5.01 12.37 -3.86
CA SER A 37 5.13 11.05 -3.27
C SER A 37 5.89 10.12 -4.21
N ALA A 38 6.74 9.28 -3.66
CA ALA A 38 7.50 8.30 -4.41
C ALA A 38 7.53 6.95 -3.69
N GLY A 39 7.12 5.90 -4.39
CA GLY A 39 7.43 4.53 -3.97
C GLY A 39 8.90 4.25 -4.29
N THR A 40 9.70 3.95 -3.28
CA THR A 40 11.15 3.76 -3.44
C THR A 40 11.55 2.30 -3.65
N MET A 41 10.57 1.37 -3.65
CA MET A 41 10.79 -0.05 -3.92
C MET A 41 10.32 -0.41 -5.33
N VAL A 42 11.22 -0.89 -6.17
CA VAL A 42 10.92 -1.36 -7.54
C VAL A 42 10.80 -2.88 -7.54
N ARG A 43 9.66 -3.40 -8.02
CA ARG A 43 9.41 -4.84 -8.21
C ARG A 43 9.45 -5.28 -9.67
N GLY A 44 9.34 -4.34 -10.62
CA GLY A 44 9.38 -4.61 -12.06
C GLY A 44 8.20 -5.45 -12.57
N ILE A 45 7.05 -5.40 -11.90
CA ILE A 45 5.89 -6.23 -12.24
C ILE A 45 5.40 -5.96 -13.68
N GLU A 46 5.51 -4.72 -14.14
CA GLU A 46 5.18 -4.31 -15.51
C GLU A 46 6.08 -4.97 -16.56
N ILE A 47 7.30 -5.32 -16.19
CA ILE A 47 8.25 -6.04 -17.05
C ILE A 47 7.97 -7.54 -16.98
N ILE A 48 7.74 -8.06 -15.77
CA ILE A 48 7.47 -9.49 -15.53
C ILE A 48 6.23 -9.95 -16.28
N LEU A 49 5.21 -9.10 -16.38
CA LEU A 49 3.94 -9.45 -17.05
C LEU A 49 4.00 -9.38 -18.58
N ARG A 50 5.03 -8.78 -19.17
CA ARG A 50 5.16 -8.70 -20.63
C ARG A 50 5.21 -10.08 -21.25
N GLY A 51 4.36 -10.30 -22.28
CA GLY A 51 4.30 -11.55 -23.02
C GLY A 51 3.67 -12.73 -22.28
N ARG A 52 3.13 -12.51 -21.07
CA ARG A 52 2.40 -13.53 -20.32
C ARG A 52 0.92 -13.51 -20.64
N ASP A 53 0.27 -14.63 -20.40
CA ASP A 53 -1.18 -14.73 -20.52
C ASP A 53 -1.84 -13.80 -19.49
N PRO A 54 -2.75 -12.90 -19.89
CA PRO A 54 -3.44 -12.00 -18.96
C PRO A 54 -4.20 -12.75 -17.86
N ARG A 55 -4.65 -13.99 -18.13
CA ARG A 55 -5.35 -14.82 -17.15
C ARG A 55 -4.48 -15.24 -15.97
N ASP A 56 -3.15 -15.21 -16.13
CA ASP A 56 -2.19 -15.54 -15.08
C ASP A 56 -1.70 -14.32 -14.32
N ALA A 57 -2.02 -13.10 -14.78
CA ALA A 57 -1.50 -11.85 -14.23
C ALA A 57 -1.76 -11.70 -12.73
N TRP A 58 -2.92 -12.16 -12.24
CA TRP A 58 -3.28 -12.11 -10.82
C TRP A 58 -2.31 -12.90 -9.94
N ALA A 59 -1.82 -14.06 -10.41
CA ALA A 59 -0.90 -14.89 -9.64
C ALA A 59 0.46 -14.20 -9.44
N PHE A 60 0.93 -13.45 -10.44
CA PHE A 60 2.14 -12.63 -10.33
C PHE A 60 1.90 -11.39 -9.47
N ALA A 61 0.80 -10.69 -9.68
CA ALA A 61 0.46 -9.48 -8.95
C ALA A 61 0.36 -9.73 -7.44
N GLN A 62 -0.17 -10.87 -7.03
CA GLN A 62 -0.23 -11.28 -5.62
C GLN A 62 1.15 -11.37 -4.95
N ARG A 63 2.21 -11.59 -5.70
CA ARG A 63 3.57 -11.69 -5.16
C ARG A 63 4.24 -10.35 -4.90
N ILE A 64 3.57 -9.25 -5.22
CA ILE A 64 4.05 -7.90 -4.87
C ILE A 64 4.08 -7.74 -3.34
N CYS A 65 3.05 -8.22 -2.66
CA CYS A 65 2.89 -8.06 -1.21
C CYS A 65 2.32 -9.34 -0.56
N GLY A 66 2.96 -9.80 0.51
CA GLY A 66 2.49 -10.95 1.29
C GLY A 66 1.40 -10.59 2.31
N VAL A 67 1.30 -9.32 2.72
CA VAL A 67 0.29 -8.81 3.64
C VAL A 67 -1.01 -8.50 2.90
N CYS A 68 -0.93 -7.73 1.80
CA CYS A 68 -2.09 -7.29 1.01
C CYS A 68 -2.30 -8.14 -0.26
N THR A 69 -1.97 -9.42 -0.20
CA THR A 69 -1.95 -10.36 -1.34
C THR A 69 -3.24 -10.36 -2.13
N LEU A 70 -4.38 -10.46 -1.46
CA LEU A 70 -5.69 -10.53 -2.11
C LEU A 70 -6.02 -9.26 -2.88
N VAL A 71 -5.70 -8.09 -2.33
CA VAL A 71 -6.01 -6.80 -2.96
C VAL A 71 -5.27 -6.66 -4.30
N HIS A 72 -4.00 -7.06 -4.37
CA HIS A 72 -3.25 -7.09 -5.62
C HIS A 72 -3.85 -8.06 -6.64
N GLY A 73 -4.29 -9.24 -6.19
CA GLY A 73 -4.97 -10.21 -7.04
C GLY A 73 -6.28 -9.64 -7.60
N ILE A 74 -7.13 -9.07 -6.76
CA ILE A 74 -8.40 -8.45 -7.18
C ILE A 74 -8.17 -7.27 -8.13
N ALA A 75 -7.19 -6.41 -7.86
CA ALA A 75 -6.85 -5.31 -8.75
C ALA A 75 -6.43 -5.81 -10.14
N SER A 76 -5.58 -6.84 -10.19
CA SER A 76 -5.15 -7.46 -11.44
C SER A 76 -6.31 -8.08 -12.22
N VAL A 77 -7.17 -8.86 -11.54
CA VAL A 77 -8.34 -9.47 -12.17
C VAL A 77 -9.28 -8.40 -12.74
N ARG A 78 -9.57 -7.34 -11.98
CA ARG A 78 -10.41 -6.23 -12.45
C ARG A 78 -9.81 -5.50 -13.66
N ALA A 79 -8.48 -5.35 -13.70
CA ALA A 79 -7.81 -4.74 -14.85
C ALA A 79 -7.99 -5.59 -16.12
N VAL A 80 -7.86 -6.91 -16.02
CA VAL A 80 -8.07 -7.83 -17.15
C VAL A 80 -9.53 -7.87 -17.57
N GLU A 81 -10.47 -7.95 -16.62
CA GLU A 81 -11.92 -7.92 -16.91
C GLU A 81 -12.32 -6.63 -17.62
N ASN A 82 -11.77 -5.50 -17.17
CA ASN A 82 -12.01 -4.22 -17.81
C ASN A 82 -11.46 -4.16 -19.23
N ALA A 83 -10.27 -4.70 -19.47
CA ALA A 83 -9.66 -4.77 -20.79
C ALA A 83 -10.47 -5.66 -21.78
N LEU A 84 -11.15 -6.67 -21.24
CA LEU A 84 -11.96 -7.61 -22.02
C LEU A 84 -13.45 -7.22 -22.07
N ASP A 85 -13.84 -6.12 -21.46
CA ASP A 85 -15.25 -5.71 -21.22
C ASP A 85 -16.08 -6.88 -20.63
N TYR A 86 -15.45 -7.66 -19.75
CA TYR A 86 -16.09 -8.81 -19.13
C TYR A 86 -16.90 -8.42 -17.91
N LYS A 87 -18.20 -8.74 -17.93
CA LYS A 87 -19.10 -8.48 -16.79
C LYS A 87 -19.29 -9.74 -15.97
N ILE A 88 -18.84 -9.66 -14.72
CA ILE A 88 -18.97 -10.78 -13.78
C ILE A 88 -20.41 -10.96 -13.30
N PRO A 89 -20.84 -12.20 -13.00
CA PRO A 89 -22.13 -12.46 -12.39
C PRO A 89 -22.27 -11.80 -11.01
N PRO A 90 -23.50 -11.38 -10.61
CA PRO A 90 -23.73 -10.72 -9.32
C PRO A 90 -23.22 -11.51 -8.11
N ASN A 91 -23.39 -12.83 -8.11
CA ASN A 91 -22.89 -13.68 -7.02
C ASN A 91 -21.36 -13.69 -6.92
N ALA A 92 -20.64 -13.65 -8.05
CA ALA A 92 -19.19 -13.53 -8.04
C ALA A 92 -18.74 -12.20 -7.43
N GLN A 93 -19.47 -11.10 -7.71
CA GLN A 93 -19.21 -9.81 -7.08
C GLN A 93 -19.44 -9.86 -5.56
N LEU A 94 -20.50 -10.51 -5.09
CA LEU A 94 -20.77 -10.69 -3.66
C LEU A 94 -19.67 -11.50 -2.97
N ILE A 95 -19.22 -12.59 -3.58
CA ILE A 95 -18.12 -13.41 -3.05
C ILE A 95 -16.83 -12.57 -2.95
N ARG A 96 -16.50 -11.81 -3.98
CA ARG A 96 -15.34 -10.93 -3.95
C ARG A 96 -15.45 -9.87 -2.85
N ASN A 97 -16.64 -9.31 -2.65
CA ASN A 97 -16.86 -8.35 -1.56
C ASN A 97 -16.64 -8.98 -0.18
N LEU A 98 -17.08 -10.23 0.03
CA LEU A 98 -16.82 -10.96 1.27
C LEU A 98 -15.33 -11.24 1.47
N MET A 99 -14.62 -11.63 0.41
CA MET A 99 -13.17 -11.83 0.48
C MET A 99 -12.44 -10.53 0.85
N ILE A 100 -12.82 -9.41 0.22
CA ILE A 100 -12.25 -8.09 0.53
C ILE A 100 -12.60 -7.68 1.96
N ALA A 101 -13.83 -7.92 2.42
CA ALA A 101 -14.24 -7.61 3.80
C ALA A 101 -13.41 -8.39 4.82
N ALA A 102 -13.12 -9.67 4.56
CA ALA A 102 -12.22 -10.46 5.40
C ALA A 102 -10.81 -9.86 5.43
N GLN A 103 -10.29 -9.44 4.27
CA GLN A 103 -9.00 -8.75 4.18
C GLN A 103 -9.00 -7.43 4.97
N TYR A 104 -10.07 -6.66 4.92
CA TYR A 104 -10.20 -5.43 5.72
C TYR A 104 -10.05 -5.69 7.21
N VAL A 105 -10.77 -6.68 7.74
CA VAL A 105 -10.69 -7.04 9.16
C VAL A 105 -9.27 -7.49 9.52
N HIS A 106 -8.70 -8.39 8.72
CA HIS A 106 -7.34 -8.86 8.91
C HIS A 106 -6.33 -7.70 8.94
N ASP A 107 -6.37 -6.82 7.95
CA ASP A 107 -5.38 -5.76 7.80
C ASP A 107 -5.48 -4.71 8.92
N HIS A 108 -6.69 -4.37 9.36
CA HIS A 108 -6.87 -3.44 10.48
C HIS A 108 -6.32 -4.01 11.80
N VAL A 109 -6.59 -5.28 12.08
CA VAL A 109 -6.06 -5.95 13.28
C VAL A 109 -4.53 -6.04 13.20
N MET A 110 -4.01 -6.48 12.07
CA MET A 110 -2.58 -6.59 11.86
C MET A 110 -1.88 -5.22 11.94
N HIS A 111 -2.46 -4.17 11.35
CA HIS A 111 -1.91 -2.83 11.40
C HIS A 111 -1.87 -2.29 12.83
N PHE A 112 -2.94 -2.49 13.60
CA PHE A 112 -2.99 -2.07 15.01
C PHE A 112 -1.87 -2.70 15.83
N TYR A 113 -1.68 -4.03 15.72
CA TYR A 113 -0.70 -4.74 16.53
C TYR A 113 0.75 -4.65 16.01
N HIS A 114 0.97 -4.67 14.70
CA HIS A 114 2.32 -4.76 14.13
C HIS A 114 2.90 -3.42 13.71
N LEU A 115 2.07 -2.49 13.25
CA LEU A 115 2.54 -1.19 12.74
C LEU A 115 2.29 -0.05 13.74
N HIS A 116 1.21 -0.11 14.51
CA HIS A 116 0.77 0.92 15.44
C HIS A 116 1.11 0.65 16.90
N ALA A 117 1.57 -0.54 17.23
CA ALA A 117 1.78 -0.95 18.64
C ALA A 117 2.68 0.01 19.41
N LEU A 118 3.73 0.53 18.78
CA LEU A 118 4.69 1.45 19.41
C LEU A 118 4.08 2.83 19.76
N ASP A 119 2.92 3.17 19.23
CA ASP A 119 2.21 4.41 19.59
C ASP A 119 1.41 4.24 20.90
N TRP A 120 1.17 2.99 21.31
CA TRP A 120 0.34 2.65 22.47
C TRP A 120 1.13 1.99 23.61
N VAL A 121 2.26 1.36 23.30
CA VAL A 121 3.06 0.59 24.26
C VAL A 121 4.39 1.28 24.52
N ASP A 122 4.66 1.60 25.79
CA ASP A 122 6.00 1.92 26.24
C ASP A 122 6.83 0.63 26.40
N VAL A 123 7.66 0.35 25.40
CA VAL A 123 8.51 -0.85 25.36
C VAL A 123 9.46 -0.92 26.54
N VAL A 124 9.99 0.22 27.00
CA VAL A 124 10.94 0.28 28.12
C VAL A 124 10.25 -0.09 29.44
N SER A 125 9.03 0.36 29.66
CA SER A 125 8.23 -0.05 30.80
C SER A 125 7.81 -1.50 30.72
N ALA A 126 7.43 -1.98 29.53
CA ALA A 126 7.06 -3.38 29.31
C ALA A 126 8.21 -4.36 29.63
N LEU A 127 9.44 -4.01 29.26
CA LEU A 127 10.63 -4.83 29.58
C LEU A 127 10.98 -4.87 31.06
N LYS A 128 10.44 -3.96 31.87
CA LYS A 128 10.65 -3.90 33.32
C LYS A 128 9.47 -4.47 34.10
N ALA A 129 8.38 -4.82 33.43
CA ALA A 129 7.22 -5.42 34.08
C ALA A 129 7.56 -6.81 34.61
N ASP A 130 7.07 -7.10 35.79
CA ASP A 130 7.18 -8.45 36.39
C ASP A 130 6.19 -9.36 35.64
N PRO A 131 6.61 -10.55 35.15
CA PRO A 131 5.77 -11.44 34.35
C PRO A 131 4.60 -12.06 35.13
#